data_ecdb57a4b5d69b16cd6633eeb642cead
#
_entry.id   ecdb57a4b5d69b16cd6633eeb642cead
#
_cell.length_a   1.000
_cell.length_b   1.000
_cell.length_c   1.000
_cell.angle_alpha   90.00
_cell.angle_beta   90.00
_cell.angle_gamma   90.00
#
_symmetry.space_group_name_H-M   'P 1'
#
loop_
_entity.id
_entity.type
_entity.pdbx_description
1 polymer ?
#
loop_
_entity_poly.entity_id
_entity_poly.type
_entity_poly.pdbx_seq_one_letter_code
_entity_poly.pdbx_strand_id
1 'polypeptide(L)'
;MSLSLSIHSTDLEALEADVLVLGVLKGSEDPYLAPNSLSEDSAEGINELLEALGASGAPDQLLRLPGLEDSGAGIVALAGLGSDQATGQERLDALRYAAGSASRQLAGSAEEIAFDFGLSSVDEIEAVAHGAVLGNFIEEGMRGKTQDSIKEEIESVLIISSIDPDEAEPALVQALVLGETTKDARRLVNLPPSHLYPETFGEFAAELAEDYANVEIELFHYDRLVEEGFGGIAGVGQGSPRKPVLAVVKYVPENPKAHVALVGKGITFDSGGNSLKPAASMMTMKCDMAGAAAVLNAVVASAELEVPVAVTGYLCLAENMPGGHALRPEDVITMRDGHTVEVLNTDAEGRLVMADGIALASEAKPDVILDIATLTGAAMAALGLRTAALLGDEEVRERVQAAGASAGEAYWPMPLESYLRKSLDSQVADIKNIGSRFGGALTAGLFLKEFVGEGIPWAHLDIAGPAFNEEAPYGYTPKEGTGFGTATLVNFIQSYAK
;
A
#
# COMPACT_ATOMS: atom_id res chain seq x y z
N MET A 1 20.97 -3.96 -5.63
CA MET A 1 20.95 -5.46 -5.51
C MET A 1 19.60 -5.83 -4.89
N SER A 2 18.99 -6.96 -5.24
CA SER A 2 17.75 -7.42 -4.59
C SER A 2 18.07 -7.96 -3.20
N LEU A 3 17.23 -7.66 -2.20
CA LEU A 3 17.35 -8.19 -0.85
C LEU A 3 17.30 -9.73 -0.86
N SER A 4 18.23 -10.37 -0.15
CA SER A 4 18.25 -11.82 0.07
C SER A 4 17.51 -12.15 1.37
N LEU A 5 16.58 -13.13 1.32
CA LEU A 5 15.92 -13.68 2.51
C LEU A 5 16.27 -15.17 2.64
N SER A 6 16.65 -15.61 3.83
CA SER A 6 16.88 -17.04 4.07
C SER A 6 16.64 -17.43 5.53
N ILE A 7 16.42 -18.75 5.75
CA ILE A 7 16.37 -19.34 7.08
C ILE A 7 17.77 -19.74 7.51
N HIS A 8 18.13 -19.39 8.73
CA HIS A 8 19.33 -19.88 9.39
C HIS A 8 18.92 -20.78 10.58
N SER A 9 19.70 -21.82 10.83
CA SER A 9 19.47 -22.69 11.96
C SER A 9 19.62 -21.95 13.31
N THR A 10 19.10 -22.57 14.37
CA THR A 10 19.26 -22.04 15.75
C THR A 10 20.70 -22.21 16.30
N ASP A 11 21.61 -22.79 15.55
CA ASP A 11 23.04 -22.86 15.88
C ASP A 11 23.73 -21.58 15.40
N LEU A 12 23.96 -20.66 16.33
CA LEU A 12 24.58 -19.36 16.05
C LEU A 12 26.11 -19.42 15.86
N GLU A 13 26.75 -20.57 16.11
CA GLU A 13 28.22 -20.70 15.88
C GLU A 13 28.58 -20.54 14.39
N ALA A 14 27.65 -20.87 13.50
CA ALA A 14 27.82 -20.74 12.05
C ALA A 14 27.23 -19.44 11.48
N LEU A 15 26.64 -18.59 12.32
CA LEU A 15 26.10 -17.30 11.89
C LEU A 15 27.25 -16.31 11.64
N GLU A 16 27.20 -15.66 10.48
CA GLU A 16 28.05 -14.52 10.16
C GLU A 16 27.14 -13.37 9.76
N ALA A 17 26.79 -12.49 10.72
CA ALA A 17 25.94 -11.33 10.49
C ALA A 17 26.57 -10.08 11.12
N ASP A 18 26.28 -8.90 10.57
CA ASP A 18 26.66 -7.64 11.20
C ASP A 18 25.90 -7.43 12.50
N VAL A 19 24.60 -7.75 12.49
CA VAL A 19 23.69 -7.52 13.60
C VAL A 19 22.79 -8.72 13.83
N LEU A 20 22.78 -9.25 15.07
CA LEU A 20 21.74 -10.16 15.56
C LEU A 20 20.65 -9.35 16.28
N VAL A 21 19.42 -9.43 15.82
CA VAL A 21 18.26 -8.74 16.39
C VAL A 21 17.47 -9.70 17.27
N LEU A 22 17.42 -9.42 18.57
CA LEU A 22 16.64 -10.16 19.57
C LEU A 22 15.37 -9.41 19.93
N GLY A 23 14.31 -10.15 20.24
CA GLY A 23 13.06 -9.58 20.70
C GLY A 23 13.05 -9.28 22.19
N VAL A 24 12.48 -8.13 22.60
CA VAL A 24 12.18 -7.80 23.98
C VAL A 24 10.67 -7.70 24.15
N LEU A 25 10.11 -8.52 25.04
CA LEU A 25 8.70 -8.53 25.40
C LEU A 25 8.44 -7.59 26.60
N LYS A 26 7.29 -6.93 26.56
CA LYS A 26 6.79 -6.17 27.69
C LYS A 26 6.00 -7.11 28.61
N GLY A 27 6.66 -7.56 29.69
CA GLY A 27 5.99 -8.36 30.72
C GLY A 27 5.04 -7.56 31.60
N SER A 28 4.39 -8.24 32.53
CA SER A 28 3.45 -7.63 33.50
C SER A 28 4.15 -6.77 34.56
N GLU A 29 5.40 -7.09 34.90
CA GLU A 29 6.23 -6.36 35.88
C GLU A 29 7.44 -5.74 35.15
N ASP A 30 8.32 -6.56 34.60
CA ASP A 30 9.57 -6.15 33.93
C ASP A 30 9.63 -6.64 32.49
N PRO A 31 10.34 -5.96 31.58
CA PRO A 31 10.64 -6.46 30.26
C PRO A 31 11.62 -7.64 30.33
N TYR A 32 11.51 -8.56 29.38
CA TYR A 32 12.41 -9.69 29.25
C TYR A 32 12.62 -10.08 27.79
N LEU A 33 13.73 -10.81 27.51
CA LEU A 33 14.01 -11.34 26.17
C LEU A 33 12.95 -12.38 25.77
N ALA A 34 12.45 -12.27 24.55
CA ALA A 34 11.71 -13.35 23.89
C ALA A 34 12.61 -14.60 23.81
N PRO A 35 12.02 -15.80 23.61
CA PRO A 35 12.80 -17.00 23.30
C PRO A 35 13.79 -16.72 22.18
N ASN A 36 15.03 -17.20 22.33
CA ASN A 36 16.12 -16.93 21.38
C ASN A 36 17.14 -18.09 21.43
N SER A 37 18.13 -18.06 20.56
CA SER A 37 19.12 -19.14 20.38
C SER A 37 20.46 -18.88 21.07
N LEU A 38 20.61 -17.79 21.83
CA LEU A 38 21.79 -17.56 22.65
C LEU A 38 21.94 -18.62 23.75
N SER A 39 23.13 -18.78 24.28
CA SER A 39 23.32 -19.57 25.50
C SER A 39 22.52 -18.99 26.67
N GLU A 40 22.18 -19.86 27.65
CA GLU A 40 21.44 -19.45 28.84
C GLU A 40 22.16 -18.33 29.60
N ASP A 41 23.48 -18.44 29.73
CA ASP A 41 24.31 -17.44 30.41
C ASP A 41 24.28 -16.07 29.71
N SER A 42 24.34 -16.04 28.36
CA SER A 42 24.30 -14.80 27.57
C SER A 42 22.90 -14.16 27.61
N ALA A 43 21.84 -14.96 27.49
CA ALA A 43 20.47 -14.50 27.57
C ALA A 43 20.15 -13.94 28.98
N GLU A 44 20.58 -14.61 30.06
CA GLU A 44 20.42 -14.14 31.43
C GLU A 44 21.21 -12.83 31.66
N GLY A 45 22.44 -12.75 31.16
CA GLY A 45 23.25 -11.54 31.23
C GLY A 45 22.62 -10.32 30.54
N ILE A 46 21.96 -10.52 29.40
CA ILE A 46 21.19 -9.43 28.75
C ILE A 46 19.96 -9.07 29.59
N ASN A 47 19.20 -10.05 30.09
CA ASN A 47 18.02 -9.79 30.91
C ASN A 47 18.34 -8.94 32.16
N GLU A 48 19.48 -9.19 32.82
CA GLU A 48 19.95 -8.39 33.96
C GLU A 48 20.25 -6.93 33.58
N LEU A 49 20.58 -6.66 32.30
CA LEU A 49 20.93 -5.33 31.81
C LEU A 49 19.72 -4.54 31.28
N LEU A 50 18.58 -5.17 30.98
CA LEU A 50 17.42 -4.54 30.32
C LEU A 50 16.97 -3.27 31.04
N GLU A 51 16.85 -3.30 32.37
CA GLU A 51 16.45 -2.13 33.17
C GLU A 51 17.47 -0.99 33.05
N ALA A 52 18.77 -1.32 33.17
CA ALA A 52 19.83 -0.32 33.09
C ALA A 52 19.96 0.31 31.70
N LEU A 53 19.60 -0.43 30.65
CA LEU A 53 19.54 0.02 29.26
C LEU A 53 18.27 0.82 28.95
N GLY A 54 17.29 0.85 29.84
CA GLY A 54 15.98 1.46 29.60
C GLY A 54 15.15 0.68 28.59
N ALA A 55 15.39 -0.63 28.47
CA ALA A 55 14.55 -1.50 27.65
C ALA A 55 13.17 -1.60 28.25
N SER A 56 12.15 -1.48 27.42
CA SER A 56 10.74 -1.53 27.84
C SER A 56 9.89 -2.50 27.03
N GLY A 57 10.47 -3.07 25.97
CA GLY A 57 9.73 -3.88 25.00
C GLY A 57 8.71 -3.09 24.19
N ALA A 58 8.73 -1.76 24.26
CA ALA A 58 7.78 -0.91 23.52
C ALA A 58 8.01 -1.02 21.99
N PRO A 59 6.95 -1.01 21.19
CA PRO A 59 7.08 -0.91 19.74
C PRO A 59 8.00 0.25 19.33
N ASP A 60 8.76 0.07 18.26
CA ASP A 60 9.74 1.02 17.70
C ASP A 60 11.00 1.26 18.56
N GLN A 61 11.09 0.66 19.74
CA GLN A 61 12.32 0.69 20.53
C GLN A 61 13.36 -0.23 19.91
N LEU A 62 14.57 0.30 19.64
CA LEU A 62 15.74 -0.47 19.24
C LEU A 62 16.96 -0.02 20.06
N LEU A 63 17.55 -0.93 20.81
CA LEU A 63 18.76 -0.70 21.60
C LEU A 63 19.90 -1.52 21.00
N ARG A 64 21.14 -1.06 21.10
CA ARG A 64 22.33 -1.74 20.54
C ARG A 64 23.32 -2.03 21.62
N LEU A 65 23.84 -3.25 21.59
CA LEU A 65 24.89 -3.77 22.46
C LEU A 65 26.05 -4.25 21.60
N PRO A 66 27.31 -4.28 22.14
CA PRO A 66 28.38 -5.02 21.52
C PRO A 66 27.97 -6.48 21.29
N GLY A 67 28.48 -7.11 20.24
CA GLY A 67 28.32 -8.53 20.00
C GLY A 67 28.82 -9.37 21.17
N LEU A 68 28.18 -10.51 21.38
CA LEU A 68 28.54 -11.51 22.37
C LEU A 68 29.36 -12.63 21.71
N GLU A 69 30.12 -13.38 22.49
CA GLU A 69 30.99 -14.44 21.98
C GLU A 69 30.20 -15.54 21.24
N ASP A 70 28.95 -15.78 21.68
CA ASP A 70 28.02 -16.78 21.10
C ASP A 70 26.92 -16.21 20.22
N SER A 71 26.99 -14.92 19.86
CA SER A 71 25.95 -14.26 19.06
C SER A 71 26.13 -14.41 17.55
N GLY A 72 27.32 -14.82 17.08
CA GLY A 72 27.64 -14.85 15.65
C GLY A 72 27.54 -13.50 14.93
N ALA A 73 27.54 -12.38 15.69
CA ALA A 73 27.36 -11.05 15.15
C ALA A 73 28.23 -10.01 15.88
N GLY A 74 28.66 -8.96 15.16
CA GLY A 74 29.41 -7.86 15.72
C GLY A 74 28.60 -6.96 16.66
N ILE A 75 27.29 -6.93 16.50
CA ILE A 75 26.32 -6.14 17.28
C ILE A 75 25.13 -7.03 17.65
N VAL A 76 24.64 -6.89 18.88
CA VAL A 76 23.31 -7.39 19.29
C VAL A 76 22.37 -6.21 19.38
N ALA A 77 21.24 -6.27 18.68
CA ALA A 77 20.18 -5.27 18.74
C ALA A 77 18.96 -5.84 19.46
N LEU A 78 18.34 -5.04 20.34
CA LEU A 78 17.16 -5.41 21.11
C LEU A 78 15.97 -4.65 20.56
N ALA A 79 15.04 -5.36 19.90
CA ALA A 79 13.84 -4.81 19.31
C ALA A 79 12.61 -5.06 20.18
N GLY A 80 11.80 -4.01 20.44
CA GLY A 80 10.58 -4.14 21.25
C GLY A 80 9.47 -4.87 20.48
N LEU A 81 9.01 -6.02 21.02
CA LEU A 81 7.92 -6.84 20.49
C LEU A 81 6.53 -6.48 21.04
N GLY A 82 6.45 -5.52 21.97
CA GLY A 82 5.17 -5.20 22.62
C GLY A 82 4.77 -6.22 23.70
N SER A 83 3.47 -6.41 23.88
CA SER A 83 2.90 -7.25 24.96
C SER A 83 3.23 -8.74 24.79
N ASP A 84 3.61 -9.38 25.88
CA ASP A 84 3.78 -10.82 25.99
C ASP A 84 2.46 -11.61 25.93
N GLN A 85 1.32 -10.91 25.99
CA GLN A 85 -0.03 -11.51 25.88
C GLN A 85 -0.54 -11.51 24.43
N ALA A 86 0.20 -10.93 23.47
CA ALA A 86 -0.21 -10.91 22.08
C ALA A 86 -0.25 -12.32 21.48
N THR A 87 -1.35 -12.68 20.84
CA THR A 87 -1.56 -13.99 20.21
C THR A 87 -2.23 -13.84 18.85
N GLY A 88 -2.16 -14.88 18.00
CA GLY A 88 -2.78 -14.87 16.67
C GLY A 88 -2.33 -13.64 15.86
N GLN A 89 -3.27 -12.90 15.28
CA GLN A 89 -2.97 -11.75 14.43
C GLN A 89 -2.18 -10.66 15.17
N GLU A 90 -2.47 -10.39 16.45
CA GLU A 90 -1.74 -9.37 17.23
C GLU A 90 -0.25 -9.71 17.37
N ARG A 91 0.09 -11.01 17.48
CA ARG A 91 1.49 -11.44 17.52
C ARG A 91 2.15 -11.31 16.16
N LEU A 92 1.48 -11.68 15.08
CA LEU A 92 2.01 -11.52 13.72
C LEU A 92 2.28 -10.04 13.42
N ASP A 93 1.36 -9.16 13.80
CA ASP A 93 1.52 -7.71 13.62
C ASP A 93 2.68 -7.16 14.47
N ALA A 94 2.85 -7.63 15.70
CA ALA A 94 3.96 -7.23 16.56
C ALA A 94 5.31 -7.67 16.00
N LEU A 95 5.42 -8.90 15.48
CA LEU A 95 6.63 -9.43 14.83
C LEU A 95 6.96 -8.65 13.56
N ARG A 96 5.98 -8.45 12.67
CA ARG A 96 6.13 -7.66 11.45
C ARG A 96 6.59 -6.23 11.76
N TYR A 97 5.96 -5.61 12.74
CA TYR A 97 6.29 -4.24 13.16
C TYR A 97 7.71 -4.14 13.72
N ALA A 98 8.10 -5.06 14.59
CA ALA A 98 9.44 -5.06 15.21
C ALA A 98 10.55 -5.33 14.20
N ALA A 99 10.36 -6.31 13.31
CA ALA A 99 11.32 -6.61 12.25
C ALA A 99 11.49 -5.41 11.31
N GLY A 100 10.38 -4.79 10.88
CA GLY A 100 10.43 -3.61 10.03
C GLY A 100 11.02 -2.37 10.71
N SER A 101 10.73 -2.16 11.99
CA SER A 101 11.34 -1.11 12.79
C SER A 101 12.86 -1.30 12.91
N ALA A 102 13.30 -2.53 13.15
CA ALA A 102 14.73 -2.86 13.26
C ALA A 102 15.43 -2.65 11.91
N SER A 103 14.90 -3.20 10.81
CA SER A 103 15.46 -3.02 9.46
C SER A 103 15.59 -1.55 9.11
N ARG A 104 14.53 -0.74 9.29
CA ARG A 104 14.56 0.70 9.02
C ARG A 104 15.64 1.44 9.82
N GLN A 105 15.83 1.08 11.07
CA GLN A 105 16.80 1.75 11.96
C GLN A 105 18.24 1.26 11.74
N LEU A 106 18.43 0.05 11.19
CA LEU A 106 19.74 -0.55 10.90
C LEU A 106 20.20 -0.24 9.48
N ALA A 107 19.30 0.03 8.54
CA ALA A 107 19.63 0.40 7.16
C ALA A 107 20.68 1.53 7.11
N GLY A 108 21.71 1.34 6.27
CA GLY A 108 22.89 2.20 6.15
C GLY A 108 23.89 2.08 7.29
N SER A 109 23.77 1.04 8.13
CA SER A 109 24.76 0.71 9.18
C SER A 109 25.04 -0.79 9.32
N ALA A 110 24.34 -1.62 8.55
CA ALA A 110 24.54 -3.07 8.44
C ALA A 110 24.22 -3.50 7.01
N GLU A 111 24.94 -4.46 6.49
CA GLU A 111 24.73 -5.11 5.20
C GLU A 111 23.94 -6.42 5.40
N GLU A 112 24.22 -7.14 6.48
CA GLU A 112 23.57 -8.39 6.84
C GLU A 112 23.00 -8.36 8.25
N ILE A 113 21.72 -8.66 8.42
CA ILE A 113 21.05 -8.74 9.72
C ILE A 113 20.36 -10.09 9.92
N ALA A 114 20.37 -10.58 11.16
CA ALA A 114 19.69 -11.81 11.55
C ALA A 114 18.61 -11.52 12.60
N PHE A 115 17.41 -12.09 12.44
CA PHE A 115 16.31 -11.98 13.39
C PHE A 115 16.15 -13.27 14.18
N ASP A 116 16.26 -13.21 15.50
CA ASP A 116 16.00 -14.31 16.43
C ASP A 116 14.90 -13.90 17.44
N PHE A 117 13.67 -14.19 17.08
CA PHE A 117 12.46 -13.84 17.85
C PHE A 117 11.74 -15.07 18.43
N GLY A 118 12.38 -16.25 18.38
CA GLY A 118 11.80 -17.50 18.86
C GLY A 118 10.56 -17.91 18.09
N LEU A 119 10.67 -17.94 16.75
CA LEU A 119 9.57 -18.20 15.83
C LEU A 119 9.13 -19.68 15.88
N SER A 120 7.82 -19.93 15.87
CA SER A 120 7.23 -21.25 16.04
C SER A 120 6.34 -21.70 14.88
N SER A 121 6.11 -20.84 13.88
CA SER A 121 5.28 -21.14 12.71
C SER A 121 5.76 -20.44 11.46
N VAL A 122 5.36 -20.95 10.28
CA VAL A 122 5.63 -20.34 8.99
C VAL A 122 4.99 -18.95 8.88
N ASP A 123 3.81 -18.75 9.47
CA ASP A 123 3.13 -17.44 9.48
C ASP A 123 3.95 -16.39 10.26
N GLU A 124 4.62 -16.79 11.34
CA GLU A 124 5.52 -15.91 12.10
C GLU A 124 6.78 -15.55 11.28
N ILE A 125 7.32 -16.52 10.53
CA ILE A 125 8.44 -16.31 9.61
C ILE A 125 8.03 -15.30 8.52
N GLU A 126 6.88 -15.51 7.88
CA GLU A 126 6.35 -14.59 6.87
C GLU A 126 6.17 -13.17 7.43
N ALA A 127 5.62 -13.04 8.63
CA ALA A 127 5.44 -11.74 9.26
C ALA A 127 6.77 -11.01 9.51
N VAL A 128 7.80 -11.71 10.01
CA VAL A 128 9.15 -11.15 10.21
C VAL A 128 9.79 -10.77 8.87
N ALA A 129 9.76 -11.69 7.90
CA ALA A 129 10.31 -11.45 6.56
C ALA A 129 9.66 -10.24 5.90
N HIS A 130 8.32 -10.20 5.85
CA HIS A 130 7.57 -9.09 5.25
C HIS A 130 7.88 -7.75 5.96
N GLY A 131 7.90 -7.75 7.29
CA GLY A 131 8.30 -6.57 8.06
C GLY A 131 9.70 -6.11 7.73
N ALA A 132 10.66 -7.03 7.65
CA ALA A 132 12.06 -6.73 7.33
C ALA A 132 12.20 -6.10 5.94
N VAL A 133 11.55 -6.66 4.91
CA VAL A 133 11.55 -6.09 3.54
C VAL A 133 10.94 -4.69 3.52
N LEU A 134 9.77 -4.52 4.15
CA LEU A 134 9.08 -3.22 4.20
C LEU A 134 9.88 -2.14 4.95
N GLY A 135 10.60 -2.51 5.99
CA GLY A 135 11.45 -1.60 6.76
C GLY A 135 12.75 -1.24 6.05
N ASN A 136 13.23 -2.11 5.18
CA ASN A 136 14.43 -1.90 4.37
C ASN A 136 14.11 -1.04 3.14
N PHE A 137 13.69 0.20 3.36
CA PHE A 137 13.35 1.15 2.32
C PHE A 137 14.10 2.45 2.53
N ILE A 138 14.90 2.83 1.55
CA ILE A 138 15.61 4.10 1.51
C ILE A 138 15.10 4.90 0.31
N GLU A 139 14.60 6.10 0.59
CA GLU A 139 14.18 7.04 -0.44
C GLU A 139 15.41 7.76 -1.03
N GLU A 140 15.75 7.42 -2.24
CA GLU A 140 16.89 8.04 -2.95
C GLU A 140 16.57 9.47 -3.37
N GLY A 141 15.32 9.74 -3.74
CA GLY A 141 14.87 11.02 -4.26
C GLY A 141 15.60 11.44 -5.55
N MET A 142 15.42 12.69 -5.93
CA MET A 142 16.04 13.25 -7.13
C MET A 142 17.27 14.11 -6.76
N ARG A 143 18.25 13.44 -6.11
CA ARG A 143 19.45 14.15 -5.61
C ARG A 143 20.51 14.23 -6.69
N GLY A 144 21.14 15.39 -6.84
CA GLY A 144 22.28 15.59 -7.71
C GLY A 144 23.59 15.51 -6.93
N LYS A 145 24.03 16.65 -6.37
CA LYS A 145 25.34 16.75 -5.71
C LYS A 145 25.47 15.99 -4.38
N THR A 146 24.36 15.55 -3.79
CA THR A 146 24.31 14.83 -2.51
C THR A 146 23.96 13.36 -2.69
N GLN A 147 24.03 12.83 -3.91
CA GLN A 147 23.78 11.42 -4.20
C GLN A 147 24.61 10.49 -3.32
N ASP A 148 25.92 10.77 -3.20
CA ASP A 148 26.86 9.96 -2.41
C ASP A 148 26.56 9.94 -0.89
N SER A 149 25.60 10.73 -0.41
CA SER A 149 25.17 10.73 1.00
C SER A 149 23.94 9.84 1.26
N ILE A 150 23.41 9.19 0.25
CA ILE A 150 22.31 8.22 0.41
C ILE A 150 22.87 7.00 1.14
N LYS A 151 22.13 6.53 2.12
CA LYS A 151 22.43 5.29 2.82
C LYS A 151 22.15 4.10 1.89
N GLU A 152 22.78 2.98 2.17
CA GLU A 152 22.53 1.73 1.45
C GLU A 152 21.46 0.91 2.17
N GLU A 153 20.65 0.17 1.42
CA GLU A 153 19.71 -0.80 1.96
C GLU A 153 20.50 -2.02 2.51
N ILE A 154 19.86 -2.79 3.38
CA ILE A 154 20.38 -4.09 3.86
C ILE A 154 20.38 -5.05 2.68
N GLU A 155 21.45 -5.81 2.49
CA GLU A 155 21.61 -6.75 1.38
C GLU A 155 21.05 -8.14 1.71
N SER A 156 21.16 -8.56 2.99
CA SER A 156 20.78 -9.90 3.43
C SER A 156 20.03 -9.87 4.77
N VAL A 157 18.95 -10.63 4.85
CA VAL A 157 18.17 -10.87 6.06
C VAL A 157 18.09 -12.37 6.33
N LEU A 158 18.65 -12.77 7.47
CA LEU A 158 18.59 -14.13 7.98
C LEU A 158 17.50 -14.23 9.05
N ILE A 159 16.68 -15.27 8.99
CA ILE A 159 15.65 -15.54 10.00
C ILE A 159 16.03 -16.81 10.75
N ILE A 160 16.31 -16.67 12.03
CA ILE A 160 16.70 -17.80 12.89
C ILE A 160 15.45 -18.61 13.23
N SER A 161 15.43 -19.86 12.81
CA SER A 161 14.32 -20.78 13.08
C SER A 161 14.74 -22.24 13.02
N SER A 162 14.00 -23.08 13.75
CA SER A 162 14.12 -24.55 13.66
C SER A 162 13.18 -25.16 12.59
N ILE A 163 12.39 -24.34 11.91
CA ILE A 163 11.50 -24.77 10.81
C ILE A 163 12.36 -25.10 9.60
N ASP A 164 11.97 -26.17 8.89
CA ASP A 164 12.69 -26.61 7.69
C ASP A 164 12.67 -25.48 6.64
N PRO A 165 13.84 -25.12 6.07
CA PRO A 165 13.91 -24.09 5.03
C PRO A 165 12.98 -24.34 3.84
N ASP A 166 12.81 -25.60 3.40
CA ASP A 166 11.91 -25.96 2.29
C ASP A 166 10.44 -25.71 2.64
N GLU A 167 10.05 -25.84 3.92
CA GLU A 167 8.71 -25.52 4.41
C GLU A 167 8.47 -24.00 4.47
N ALA A 168 9.49 -23.24 4.80
CA ALA A 168 9.41 -21.78 4.93
C ALA A 168 9.57 -21.02 3.59
N GLU A 169 10.18 -21.63 2.58
CA GLU A 169 10.49 -20.99 1.29
C GLU A 169 9.30 -20.26 0.65
N PRO A 170 8.09 -20.87 0.53
CA PRO A 170 6.93 -20.16 -0.03
C PRO A 170 6.56 -18.88 0.71
N ALA A 171 6.69 -18.85 2.04
CA ALA A 171 6.41 -17.69 2.87
C ALA A 171 7.46 -16.58 2.68
N LEU A 172 8.73 -16.94 2.52
CA LEU A 172 9.80 -16.00 2.20
C LEU A 172 9.61 -15.36 0.82
N VAL A 173 9.24 -16.16 -0.19
CA VAL A 173 8.92 -15.67 -1.54
C VAL A 173 7.73 -14.70 -1.49
N GLN A 174 6.64 -15.10 -0.82
CA GLN A 174 5.47 -14.25 -0.62
C GLN A 174 5.85 -12.91 0.04
N ALA A 175 6.58 -12.95 1.15
CA ALA A 175 7.02 -11.77 1.89
C ALA A 175 7.91 -10.85 1.04
N LEU A 176 8.82 -11.42 0.25
CA LEU A 176 9.71 -10.67 -0.63
C LEU A 176 8.91 -9.94 -1.71
N VAL A 177 8.06 -10.65 -2.45
CA VAL A 177 7.27 -10.08 -3.54
C VAL A 177 6.33 -8.99 -3.01
N LEU A 178 5.58 -9.25 -1.93
CA LEU A 178 4.70 -8.25 -1.32
C LEU A 178 5.47 -7.02 -0.83
N GLY A 179 6.63 -7.24 -0.23
CA GLY A 179 7.46 -6.15 0.29
C GLY A 179 8.05 -5.29 -0.82
N GLU A 180 8.66 -5.89 -1.85
CA GLU A 180 9.29 -5.16 -2.95
C GLU A 180 8.25 -4.40 -3.79
N THR A 181 7.13 -5.03 -4.15
CA THR A 181 6.05 -4.33 -4.88
C THR A 181 5.41 -3.20 -4.07
N THR A 182 5.35 -3.33 -2.74
CA THR A 182 4.94 -2.22 -1.86
C THR A 182 5.99 -1.09 -1.87
N LYS A 183 7.29 -1.40 -1.88
CA LYS A 183 8.37 -0.41 -2.02
C LYS A 183 8.31 0.30 -3.36
N ASP A 184 7.98 -0.39 -4.45
CA ASP A 184 7.82 0.20 -5.78
C ASP A 184 6.62 1.16 -5.83
N ALA A 185 5.50 0.80 -5.19
CA ALA A 185 4.39 1.73 -5.01
C ALA A 185 4.81 2.99 -4.22
N ARG A 186 5.64 2.86 -3.17
CA ARG A 186 6.21 4.01 -2.43
C ARG A 186 7.05 4.90 -3.33
N ARG A 187 7.94 4.31 -4.15
CA ARG A 187 8.81 5.03 -5.10
C ARG A 187 7.99 5.85 -6.08
N LEU A 188 6.93 5.26 -6.66
CA LEU A 188 6.00 5.97 -7.57
C LEU A 188 5.33 7.17 -6.88
N VAL A 189 4.80 6.98 -5.66
CA VAL A 189 4.16 8.07 -4.89
C VAL A 189 5.14 9.19 -4.55
N ASN A 190 6.42 8.86 -4.36
CA ASN A 190 7.45 9.83 -3.97
C ASN A 190 8.01 10.61 -5.15
N LEU A 191 7.85 10.13 -6.38
CA LEU A 191 8.31 10.84 -7.55
C LEU A 191 7.69 12.25 -7.67
N PRO A 192 8.49 13.27 -8.00
CA PRO A 192 7.96 14.61 -8.22
C PRO A 192 7.00 14.66 -9.42
N PRO A 193 5.94 15.50 -9.39
CA PRO A 193 5.00 15.63 -10.52
C PRO A 193 5.64 16.11 -11.83
N SER A 194 6.85 16.65 -11.76
CA SER A 194 7.64 16.97 -12.94
C SER A 194 8.16 15.74 -13.69
N HIS A 195 8.23 14.59 -13.04
CA HIS A 195 8.72 13.32 -13.56
C HIS A 195 7.61 12.29 -13.72
N LEU A 196 6.69 12.19 -12.74
CA LEU A 196 5.54 11.31 -12.82
C LEU A 196 4.27 12.11 -13.11
N TYR A 197 3.84 12.07 -14.36
CA TYR A 197 2.59 12.66 -14.86
C TYR A 197 1.85 11.61 -15.70
N PRO A 198 0.61 11.85 -16.16
CA PRO A 198 -0.21 10.77 -16.71
C PRO A 198 0.47 9.94 -17.81
N GLU A 199 1.15 10.59 -18.75
CA GLU A 199 1.83 9.91 -19.87
C GLU A 199 3.01 9.07 -19.36
N THR A 200 3.92 9.66 -18.57
CA THR A 200 5.10 8.95 -18.06
C THR A 200 4.72 7.82 -17.07
N PHE A 201 3.61 7.96 -16.35
CA PHE A 201 3.12 6.85 -15.53
C PHE A 201 2.59 5.70 -16.39
N GLY A 202 1.85 6.01 -17.47
CA GLY A 202 1.40 5.00 -18.44
C GLY A 202 2.58 4.30 -19.14
N GLU A 203 3.61 5.06 -19.53
CA GLU A 203 4.85 4.52 -20.12
C GLU A 203 5.60 3.62 -19.12
N PHE A 204 5.78 4.05 -17.87
CA PHE A 204 6.36 3.24 -16.80
C PHE A 204 5.61 1.92 -16.60
N ALA A 205 4.28 1.97 -16.58
CA ALA A 205 3.46 0.77 -16.46
C ALA A 205 3.65 -0.17 -17.66
N ALA A 206 3.84 0.39 -18.87
CA ALA A 206 4.10 -0.40 -20.08
C ALA A 206 5.48 -1.05 -20.05
N GLU A 207 6.51 -0.32 -19.64
CA GLU A 207 7.88 -0.87 -19.46
C GLU A 207 7.88 -2.01 -18.44
N LEU A 208 7.23 -1.80 -17.29
CA LEU A 208 7.13 -2.82 -16.24
C LEU A 208 6.38 -4.08 -16.70
N ALA A 209 5.35 -3.93 -17.54
CA ALA A 209 4.61 -5.07 -18.09
C ALA A 209 5.45 -5.94 -19.05
N GLU A 210 6.46 -5.38 -19.73
CA GLU A 210 7.33 -6.12 -20.64
C GLU A 210 8.17 -7.21 -19.94
N ASP A 211 8.41 -7.07 -18.63
CA ASP A 211 9.14 -8.05 -17.82
C ASP A 211 8.35 -9.34 -17.57
N TYR A 212 7.02 -9.33 -17.81
CA TYR A 212 6.11 -10.42 -17.50
C TYR A 212 5.34 -10.89 -18.75
N ALA A 213 5.63 -12.09 -19.25
CA ALA A 213 5.06 -12.62 -20.49
C ALA A 213 3.53 -12.77 -20.51
N ASN A 214 2.89 -12.82 -19.34
CA ASN A 214 1.45 -12.97 -19.13
C ASN A 214 0.77 -11.69 -18.62
N VAL A 215 1.46 -10.54 -18.72
CA VAL A 215 0.92 -9.21 -18.43
C VAL A 215 0.83 -8.43 -19.73
N GLU A 216 -0.36 -7.91 -20.02
CA GLU A 216 -0.64 -7.07 -21.17
C GLU A 216 -1.05 -5.68 -20.69
N ILE A 217 -0.71 -4.64 -21.47
CA ILE A 217 -1.13 -3.28 -21.18
C ILE A 217 -1.75 -2.63 -22.42
N GLU A 218 -2.78 -1.84 -22.19
CA GLU A 218 -3.42 -1.00 -23.20
C GLU A 218 -3.51 0.44 -22.70
N LEU A 219 -2.97 1.39 -23.48
CA LEU A 219 -3.01 2.82 -23.15
C LEU A 219 -4.08 3.53 -23.98
N PHE A 220 -4.98 4.21 -23.29
CA PHE A 220 -5.98 5.10 -23.89
C PHE A 220 -5.50 6.55 -23.72
N HIS A 221 -4.92 7.11 -24.77
CA HIS A 221 -4.51 8.49 -24.79
C HIS A 221 -5.70 9.44 -24.97
N TYR A 222 -5.50 10.74 -24.73
CA TYR A 222 -6.54 11.75 -24.64
C TYR A 222 -7.58 11.75 -25.78
N ASP A 223 -7.14 11.69 -27.04
CA ASP A 223 -8.05 11.73 -28.18
C ASP A 223 -8.99 10.51 -28.16
N ARG A 224 -8.46 9.34 -27.87
CA ARG A 224 -9.23 8.10 -27.72
C ARG A 224 -10.18 8.16 -26.52
N LEU A 225 -9.74 8.74 -25.38
CA LEU A 225 -10.61 8.93 -24.22
C LEU A 225 -11.84 9.76 -24.56
N VAL A 226 -11.65 10.83 -25.35
CA VAL A 226 -12.76 11.69 -25.83
C VAL A 226 -13.67 10.94 -26.81
N GLU A 227 -13.09 10.25 -27.80
CA GLU A 227 -13.85 9.50 -28.80
C GLU A 227 -14.70 8.37 -28.20
N GLU A 228 -14.15 7.69 -27.19
CA GLU A 228 -14.81 6.57 -26.52
C GLU A 228 -15.67 7.00 -25.31
N GLY A 229 -15.79 8.30 -25.02
CA GLY A 229 -16.73 8.84 -24.04
C GLY A 229 -16.29 8.76 -22.58
N PHE A 230 -14.98 8.75 -22.28
CA PHE A 230 -14.44 8.83 -20.92
C PHE A 230 -14.47 10.29 -20.41
N GLY A 231 -15.67 10.83 -20.20
CA GLY A 231 -15.82 12.25 -19.87
C GLY A 231 -15.29 12.66 -18.49
N GLY A 232 -15.21 11.74 -17.55
CA GLY A 232 -14.59 11.97 -16.24
C GLY A 232 -13.08 12.15 -16.36
N ILE A 233 -12.38 11.17 -16.94
CA ILE A 233 -10.91 11.18 -17.10
C ILE A 233 -10.50 12.33 -18.03
N ALA A 234 -11.13 12.44 -19.20
CA ALA A 234 -10.83 13.48 -20.18
C ALA A 234 -11.11 14.88 -19.60
N GLY A 235 -12.28 15.06 -18.95
CA GLY A 235 -12.70 16.35 -18.38
C GLY A 235 -11.78 16.83 -17.27
N VAL A 236 -11.38 15.97 -16.33
CA VAL A 236 -10.46 16.33 -15.24
C VAL A 236 -9.11 16.75 -15.81
N GLY A 237 -8.53 15.96 -16.74
CA GLY A 237 -7.19 16.19 -17.25
C GLY A 237 -7.10 17.27 -18.37
N GLN A 238 -8.23 17.73 -18.93
CA GLN A 238 -8.20 18.66 -20.08
C GLN A 238 -7.53 20.01 -19.79
N GLY A 239 -7.54 20.45 -18.53
CA GLY A 239 -6.95 21.72 -18.09
C GLY A 239 -5.42 21.73 -18.10
N SER A 240 -4.79 20.56 -18.03
CA SER A 240 -3.34 20.42 -18.06
C SER A 240 -2.81 20.29 -19.50
N PRO A 241 -1.60 20.81 -19.78
CA PRO A 241 -0.87 20.46 -21.00
C PRO A 241 -0.46 18.99 -21.04
N ARG A 242 -0.29 18.34 -19.86
CA ARG A 242 -0.04 16.90 -19.68
C ARG A 242 -1.36 16.17 -19.70
N LYS A 243 -1.69 15.61 -20.86
CA LYS A 243 -3.01 15.03 -21.09
C LYS A 243 -3.23 13.74 -20.32
N PRO A 244 -4.49 13.44 -19.92
CA PRO A 244 -4.81 12.23 -19.17
C PRO A 244 -4.61 10.98 -20.02
N VAL A 245 -4.38 9.87 -19.32
CA VAL A 245 -4.22 8.53 -19.89
C VAL A 245 -5.02 7.56 -19.00
N LEU A 246 -5.74 6.62 -19.60
CA LEU A 246 -6.20 5.42 -18.91
C LEU A 246 -5.29 4.27 -19.31
N ALA A 247 -4.61 3.66 -18.33
CA ALA A 247 -3.83 2.47 -18.55
C ALA A 247 -4.58 1.24 -18.03
N VAL A 248 -4.81 0.26 -18.89
CA VAL A 248 -5.46 -1.01 -18.53
C VAL A 248 -4.41 -2.11 -18.55
N VAL A 249 -4.07 -2.61 -17.38
CA VAL A 249 -3.02 -3.63 -17.16
C VAL A 249 -3.69 -4.96 -16.83
N LYS A 250 -3.42 -6.01 -17.60
CA LYS A 250 -4.08 -7.31 -17.47
C LYS A 250 -3.07 -8.40 -17.19
N TYR A 251 -3.26 -9.11 -16.10
CA TYR A 251 -2.61 -10.39 -15.85
C TYR A 251 -3.62 -11.52 -16.06
N VAL A 252 -3.30 -12.47 -16.94
CA VAL A 252 -4.19 -13.59 -17.24
C VAL A 252 -3.40 -14.91 -17.13
N PRO A 253 -3.55 -15.67 -16.03
CA PRO A 253 -2.95 -16.99 -15.89
C PRO A 253 -3.61 -17.99 -16.83
N GLU A 254 -2.99 -19.15 -17.05
CA GLU A 254 -3.42 -20.15 -18.04
C GLU A 254 -4.86 -20.67 -17.79
N ASN A 255 -5.26 -20.88 -16.54
CA ASN A 255 -6.58 -21.37 -16.15
C ASN A 255 -7.13 -20.55 -14.96
N PRO A 256 -7.59 -19.31 -15.16
CA PRO A 256 -8.04 -18.46 -14.08
C PRO A 256 -9.28 -19.01 -13.38
N LYS A 257 -9.27 -19.04 -12.05
CA LYS A 257 -10.42 -19.46 -11.22
C LYS A 257 -11.46 -18.37 -11.06
N ALA A 258 -11.05 -17.11 -11.15
CA ALA A 258 -11.88 -15.91 -11.05
C ALA A 258 -11.24 -14.75 -11.82
N HIS A 259 -12.01 -13.67 -11.99
CA HIS A 259 -11.54 -12.40 -12.53
C HIS A 259 -11.79 -11.26 -11.53
N VAL A 260 -10.74 -10.65 -11.05
CA VAL A 260 -10.77 -9.49 -10.17
C VAL A 260 -10.43 -8.23 -10.97
N ALA A 261 -11.30 -7.21 -10.90
CA ALA A 261 -11.03 -5.90 -11.47
C ALA A 261 -10.64 -4.91 -10.36
N LEU A 262 -9.52 -4.21 -10.56
CA LEU A 262 -9.00 -3.20 -9.64
C LEU A 262 -9.00 -1.84 -10.33
N VAL A 263 -9.61 -0.82 -9.70
CA VAL A 263 -9.65 0.54 -10.25
C VAL A 263 -8.89 1.47 -9.32
N GLY A 264 -7.83 2.11 -9.82
CA GLY A 264 -6.95 2.96 -9.04
C GLY A 264 -7.05 4.44 -9.40
N LYS A 265 -7.26 5.30 -8.40
CA LYS A 265 -7.13 6.75 -8.58
C LYS A 265 -5.69 7.09 -8.92
N GLY A 266 -5.51 7.81 -10.04
CA GLY A 266 -4.21 8.17 -10.58
C GLY A 266 -4.07 9.68 -10.84
N ILE A 267 -4.49 10.52 -9.89
CA ILE A 267 -4.29 11.97 -10.02
C ILE A 267 -2.85 12.32 -9.69
N THR A 268 -2.03 12.45 -10.72
CA THR A 268 -0.57 12.64 -10.58
C THR A 268 -0.19 13.95 -9.90
N PHE A 269 -1.05 14.95 -9.98
CA PHE A 269 -1.03 16.14 -9.15
C PHE A 269 -2.42 16.76 -9.03
N ASP A 270 -2.85 17.07 -7.82
CA ASP A 270 -4.15 17.67 -7.56
C ASP A 270 -4.02 19.11 -7.01
N SER A 271 -4.26 20.09 -7.87
CA SER A 271 -4.35 21.49 -7.49
C SER A 271 -5.76 21.89 -6.99
N GLY A 272 -6.76 20.99 -7.15
CA GLY A 272 -8.18 21.30 -7.02
C GLY A 272 -8.81 21.84 -8.30
N GLY A 273 -8.04 22.03 -9.36
CA GLY A 273 -8.51 22.65 -10.59
C GLY A 273 -8.97 24.10 -10.36
N ASN A 274 -10.09 24.52 -10.96
CA ASN A 274 -10.65 25.86 -10.77
C ASN A 274 -11.24 26.06 -9.36
N SER A 275 -11.54 25.00 -8.61
CA SER A 275 -11.83 25.03 -7.17
C SER A 275 -10.53 24.91 -6.36
N LEU A 276 -9.60 25.82 -6.59
CA LEU A 276 -8.19 25.77 -6.19
C LEU A 276 -7.99 25.52 -4.69
N LYS A 277 -7.17 24.52 -4.36
CA LYS A 277 -6.77 24.21 -2.99
C LYS A 277 -5.95 25.36 -2.36
N PRO A 278 -6.08 25.59 -1.04
CA PRO A 278 -5.11 26.40 -0.30
C PRO A 278 -3.69 25.85 -0.48
N ALA A 279 -2.67 26.75 -0.54
CA ALA A 279 -1.29 26.33 -0.78
C ALA A 279 -0.78 25.26 0.19
N ALA A 280 -1.13 25.34 1.46
CA ALA A 280 -0.73 24.34 2.47
C ALA A 280 -1.32 22.94 2.21
N SER A 281 -2.54 22.86 1.66
CA SER A 281 -3.19 21.59 1.33
C SER A 281 -2.74 21.03 -0.03
N MET A 282 -1.98 21.81 -0.81
CA MET A 282 -1.51 21.41 -2.15
C MET A 282 -0.11 20.77 -2.11
N MET A 283 0.66 21.02 -1.06
CA MET A 283 2.09 20.65 -0.98
C MET A 283 2.39 19.17 -1.12
N THR A 284 1.49 18.28 -0.70
CA THR A 284 1.68 16.82 -0.71
C THR A 284 0.88 16.13 -1.82
N MET A 285 0.20 16.87 -2.68
CA MET A 285 -0.75 16.35 -3.67
C MET A 285 -0.11 15.55 -4.83
N LYS A 286 1.20 15.32 -4.81
CA LYS A 286 1.86 14.28 -5.62
C LYS A 286 1.40 12.87 -5.22
N CYS A 287 0.91 12.70 -3.98
CA CYS A 287 0.45 11.41 -3.46
C CYS A 287 -0.94 10.98 -3.96
N ASP A 288 -1.65 11.83 -4.69
CA ASP A 288 -3.05 11.62 -5.06
C ASP A 288 -3.24 10.57 -6.19
N MET A 289 -2.18 9.85 -6.49
CA MET A 289 -2.11 8.72 -7.40
C MET A 289 -1.72 7.40 -6.71
N ALA A 290 -1.70 7.36 -5.38
CA ALA A 290 -1.32 6.17 -4.62
C ALA A 290 -2.24 4.97 -4.90
N GLY A 291 -3.51 5.20 -5.21
CA GLY A 291 -4.43 4.14 -5.62
C GLY A 291 -3.98 3.45 -6.92
N ALA A 292 -3.62 4.21 -7.94
CA ALA A 292 -3.12 3.65 -9.20
C ALA A 292 -1.76 2.94 -9.01
N ALA A 293 -0.87 3.49 -8.15
CA ALA A 293 0.39 2.85 -7.81
C ALA A 293 0.18 1.49 -7.11
N ALA A 294 -0.75 1.41 -6.17
CA ALA A 294 -1.09 0.16 -5.50
C ALA A 294 -1.69 -0.87 -6.48
N VAL A 295 -2.58 -0.44 -7.39
CA VAL A 295 -3.20 -1.31 -8.40
C VAL A 295 -2.15 -1.87 -9.36
N LEU A 296 -1.27 -1.04 -9.93
CA LEU A 296 -0.21 -1.49 -10.83
C LEU A 296 0.64 -2.58 -10.17
N ASN A 297 1.14 -2.29 -8.97
CA ASN A 297 2.02 -3.21 -8.24
C ASN A 297 1.30 -4.47 -7.76
N ALA A 298 -0.01 -4.42 -7.48
CA ALA A 298 -0.79 -5.61 -7.18
C ALA A 298 -0.97 -6.53 -8.39
N VAL A 299 -1.13 -5.97 -9.60
CA VAL A 299 -1.17 -6.78 -10.85
C VAL A 299 0.18 -7.45 -11.09
N VAL A 300 1.28 -6.73 -10.94
CA VAL A 300 2.65 -7.25 -11.10
C VAL A 300 2.95 -8.34 -10.07
N ALA A 301 2.67 -8.08 -8.80
CA ALA A 301 2.84 -9.08 -7.73
C ALA A 301 2.02 -10.35 -7.99
N SER A 302 0.81 -10.22 -8.54
CA SER A 302 -0.02 -11.38 -8.90
C SER A 302 0.58 -12.20 -10.02
N ALA A 303 1.27 -11.55 -10.97
CA ALA A 303 1.99 -12.23 -12.05
C ALA A 303 3.25 -12.92 -11.55
N GLU A 304 4.01 -12.28 -10.68
CA GLU A 304 5.25 -12.81 -10.10
C GLU A 304 4.98 -14.01 -9.17
N LEU A 305 3.88 -13.95 -8.40
CA LEU A 305 3.42 -15.05 -7.56
C LEU A 305 2.62 -16.13 -8.32
N GLU A 306 2.45 -15.98 -9.64
CA GLU A 306 1.68 -16.91 -10.48
C GLU A 306 0.27 -17.22 -9.91
N VAL A 307 -0.40 -16.20 -9.34
CA VAL A 307 -1.71 -16.38 -8.72
C VAL A 307 -2.73 -16.88 -9.76
N PRO A 308 -3.48 -17.97 -9.51
CA PRO A 308 -4.41 -18.53 -10.50
C PRO A 308 -5.75 -17.74 -10.59
N VAL A 309 -5.67 -16.41 -10.63
CA VAL A 309 -6.80 -15.47 -10.73
C VAL A 309 -6.44 -14.44 -11.79
N ALA A 310 -7.34 -14.20 -12.73
CA ALA A 310 -7.17 -13.11 -13.69
C ALA A 310 -7.36 -11.76 -12.98
N VAL A 311 -6.46 -10.82 -13.25
CA VAL A 311 -6.52 -9.48 -12.65
C VAL A 311 -6.48 -8.44 -13.75
N THR A 312 -7.41 -7.48 -13.71
CA THR A 312 -7.38 -6.32 -14.59
C THR A 312 -7.30 -5.04 -13.75
N GLY A 313 -6.19 -4.33 -13.84
CA GLY A 313 -5.96 -3.02 -13.24
C GLY A 313 -6.33 -1.89 -14.18
N TYR A 314 -7.11 -0.93 -13.72
CA TYR A 314 -7.51 0.28 -14.44
C TYR A 314 -6.88 1.48 -13.73
N LEU A 315 -5.84 2.07 -14.32
CA LEU A 315 -5.13 3.22 -13.76
C LEU A 315 -5.71 4.50 -14.37
N CYS A 316 -6.54 5.22 -13.62
CA CYS A 316 -7.25 6.42 -14.09
C CYS A 316 -6.36 7.66 -13.93
N LEU A 317 -5.44 7.89 -14.88
CA LEU A 317 -4.37 8.88 -14.77
C LEU A 317 -4.80 10.25 -15.30
N ALA A 318 -4.72 11.28 -14.46
CA ALA A 318 -4.98 12.66 -14.84
C ALA A 318 -4.16 13.62 -13.97
N GLU A 319 -3.94 14.86 -14.47
CA GLU A 319 -3.39 15.96 -13.70
C GLU A 319 -4.48 17.04 -13.56
N ASN A 320 -4.95 17.30 -12.33
CA ASN A 320 -6.02 18.26 -12.07
C ASN A 320 -5.47 19.67 -11.90
N MET A 321 -5.49 20.47 -12.97
CA MET A 321 -4.89 21.81 -13.01
C MET A 321 -5.92 22.90 -13.34
N PRO A 322 -5.78 24.11 -12.78
CA PRO A 322 -6.57 25.25 -13.19
C PRO A 322 -6.14 25.70 -14.59
N GLY A 323 -7.05 26.24 -15.38
CA GLY A 323 -6.71 26.74 -16.71
C GLY A 323 -7.92 27.13 -17.54
N GLY A 324 -7.64 27.73 -18.70
CA GLY A 324 -8.69 28.19 -19.63
C GLY A 324 -9.51 27.06 -20.25
N HIS A 325 -9.02 25.83 -20.23
CA HIS A 325 -9.68 24.63 -20.73
C HIS A 325 -10.14 23.70 -19.60
N ALA A 326 -9.81 24.02 -18.32
CA ALA A 326 -10.20 23.19 -17.18
C ALA A 326 -11.71 23.21 -16.93
N LEU A 327 -12.20 22.14 -16.30
CA LEU A 327 -13.56 22.07 -15.81
C LEU A 327 -13.89 23.25 -14.88
N ARG A 328 -15.13 23.70 -14.97
CA ARG A 328 -15.67 24.79 -14.12
C ARG A 328 -16.80 24.25 -13.26
N PRO A 329 -17.03 24.77 -12.07
CA PRO A 329 -18.28 24.55 -11.39
C PRO A 329 -19.48 24.86 -12.32
N GLU A 330 -20.51 23.97 -12.29
CA GLU A 330 -21.71 23.95 -13.14
C GLU A 330 -21.48 23.38 -14.57
N ASP A 331 -20.29 22.99 -14.96
CA ASP A 331 -20.12 22.18 -16.18
C ASP A 331 -20.81 20.80 -15.99
N VAL A 332 -21.37 20.30 -17.08
CA VAL A 332 -21.96 18.95 -17.13
C VAL A 332 -21.12 18.10 -18.07
N ILE A 333 -20.68 16.94 -17.58
CA ILE A 333 -19.90 15.96 -18.37
C ILE A 333 -20.71 14.68 -18.54
N THR A 334 -20.43 13.95 -19.62
CA THR A 334 -21.02 12.62 -19.86
C THR A 334 -19.99 11.56 -19.59
N MET A 335 -20.28 10.64 -18.68
CA MET A 335 -19.40 9.55 -18.26
C MET A 335 -19.41 8.39 -19.26
N ARG A 336 -18.47 7.46 -19.11
CA ARG A 336 -18.31 6.28 -19.98
C ARG A 336 -19.60 5.46 -20.17
N ASP A 337 -20.40 5.30 -19.12
CA ASP A 337 -21.66 4.54 -19.14
C ASP A 337 -22.86 5.34 -19.62
N GLY A 338 -22.68 6.61 -19.96
CA GLY A 338 -23.70 7.53 -20.46
C GLY A 338 -24.38 8.39 -19.38
N HIS A 339 -24.10 8.18 -18.09
CA HIS A 339 -24.57 9.10 -17.04
C HIS A 339 -24.04 10.50 -17.26
N THR A 340 -24.88 11.50 -17.02
CA THR A 340 -24.46 12.90 -16.99
C THR A 340 -24.17 13.35 -15.56
N VAL A 341 -23.06 14.05 -15.35
CA VAL A 341 -22.61 14.52 -14.03
C VAL A 341 -22.44 16.03 -14.04
N GLU A 342 -23.17 16.72 -13.16
CA GLU A 342 -22.95 18.13 -12.86
C GLU A 342 -21.74 18.28 -11.94
N VAL A 343 -20.72 18.98 -12.39
CA VAL A 343 -19.50 19.22 -11.62
C VAL A 343 -19.67 20.51 -10.82
N LEU A 344 -19.92 20.41 -9.52
CA LEU A 344 -20.06 21.59 -8.64
C LEU A 344 -18.78 21.92 -7.86
N ASN A 345 -17.83 20.98 -7.81
CA ASN A 345 -16.53 21.18 -7.20
C ASN A 345 -15.48 20.43 -8.01
N THR A 346 -14.55 21.15 -8.61
CA THR A 346 -13.48 20.54 -9.40
C THR A 346 -12.37 19.91 -8.55
N ASP A 347 -12.40 20.08 -7.21
CA ASP A 347 -11.56 19.40 -6.21
C ASP A 347 -12.21 18.09 -5.71
N ALA A 348 -13.29 17.66 -6.35
CA ALA A 348 -13.90 16.34 -6.20
C ALA A 348 -13.74 15.57 -7.53
N GLU A 349 -12.58 15.57 -8.09
CA GLU A 349 -12.15 15.06 -9.39
C GLU A 349 -11.87 13.55 -9.35
N GLY A 350 -11.33 13.05 -8.21
CA GLY A 350 -10.96 11.65 -8.07
C GLY A 350 -12.11 10.72 -8.36
N ARG A 351 -13.31 11.01 -7.83
CA ARG A 351 -14.50 10.21 -8.10
C ARG A 351 -14.97 10.27 -9.55
N LEU A 352 -14.64 11.35 -10.28
CA LEU A 352 -14.97 11.46 -11.71
C LEU A 352 -14.11 10.53 -12.55
N VAL A 353 -12.79 10.54 -12.34
CA VAL A 353 -11.89 9.64 -13.07
C VAL A 353 -12.14 8.18 -12.70
N MET A 354 -12.42 7.91 -11.40
CA MET A 354 -12.76 6.57 -10.92
C MET A 354 -14.05 6.03 -11.51
N ALA A 355 -15.08 6.87 -11.67
CA ALA A 355 -16.37 6.47 -12.24
C ALA A 355 -16.22 5.93 -13.68
N ASP A 356 -15.40 6.56 -14.52
CA ASP A 356 -15.10 6.04 -15.86
C ASP A 356 -14.37 4.69 -15.80
N GLY A 357 -13.40 4.56 -14.90
CA GLY A 357 -12.67 3.30 -14.69
C GLY A 357 -13.59 2.16 -14.21
N ILE A 358 -14.48 2.45 -13.24
CA ILE A 358 -15.46 1.48 -12.72
C ILE A 358 -16.46 1.08 -13.81
N ALA A 359 -16.94 2.03 -14.62
CA ALA A 359 -17.84 1.74 -15.73
C ALA A 359 -17.18 0.81 -16.76
N LEU A 360 -15.93 1.09 -17.16
CA LEU A 360 -15.18 0.21 -18.06
C LEU A 360 -14.92 -1.16 -17.45
N ALA A 361 -14.55 -1.22 -16.17
CA ALA A 361 -14.36 -2.49 -15.45
C ALA A 361 -15.64 -3.32 -15.43
N SER A 362 -16.79 -2.66 -15.26
CA SER A 362 -18.12 -3.31 -15.26
C SER A 362 -18.49 -3.92 -16.62
N GLU A 363 -18.03 -3.34 -17.74
CA GLU A 363 -18.24 -3.88 -19.08
C GLU A 363 -17.58 -5.28 -19.24
N ALA A 364 -16.46 -5.52 -18.54
CA ALA A 364 -15.74 -6.79 -18.54
C ALA A 364 -16.44 -7.89 -17.70
N LYS A 365 -17.46 -7.54 -16.91
CA LYS A 365 -18.22 -8.43 -16.02
C LYS A 365 -17.33 -9.31 -15.13
N PRO A 366 -16.43 -8.71 -14.34
CA PRO A 366 -15.61 -9.46 -13.41
C PRO A 366 -16.43 -10.08 -12.26
N ASP A 367 -15.86 -11.00 -11.53
CA ASP A 367 -16.46 -11.58 -10.32
C ASP A 367 -16.54 -10.57 -9.17
N VAL A 368 -15.67 -9.57 -9.17
CA VAL A 368 -15.65 -8.49 -8.17
C VAL A 368 -14.90 -7.26 -8.71
N ILE A 369 -15.32 -6.08 -8.30
CA ILE A 369 -14.60 -4.81 -8.51
C ILE A 369 -14.15 -4.28 -7.14
N LEU A 370 -12.85 -4.00 -6.99
CA LEU A 370 -12.35 -3.12 -5.94
C LEU A 370 -11.88 -1.81 -6.56
N ASP A 371 -12.21 -0.71 -5.94
CA ASP A 371 -11.57 0.55 -6.27
C ASP A 371 -10.83 1.12 -5.05
N ILE A 372 -9.68 1.75 -5.31
CA ILE A 372 -8.79 2.26 -4.28
C ILE A 372 -8.33 3.68 -4.62
N ALA A 373 -8.51 4.60 -3.67
CA ALA A 373 -8.27 6.01 -3.92
C ALA A 373 -7.91 6.79 -2.65
N THR A 374 -7.04 7.77 -2.78
CA THR A 374 -6.87 8.87 -1.84
C THR A 374 -8.02 9.87 -2.02
N LEU A 375 -9.24 9.46 -1.57
CA LEU A 375 -10.43 10.12 -2.09
C LEU A 375 -10.93 11.27 -1.23
N THR A 376 -10.95 11.11 0.11
CA THR A 376 -11.63 12.11 0.93
C THR A 376 -10.88 12.49 2.20
N GLY A 377 -10.72 13.80 2.41
CA GLY A 377 -10.34 14.30 3.73
C GLY A 377 -11.35 13.97 4.83
N ALA A 378 -12.58 13.59 4.46
CA ALA A 378 -13.61 13.16 5.40
C ALA A 378 -13.29 11.79 6.02
N ALA A 379 -12.70 10.86 5.27
CA ALA A 379 -12.20 9.60 5.79
C ALA A 379 -11.06 9.84 6.79
N MET A 380 -10.09 10.71 6.44
CA MET A 380 -9.01 11.11 7.35
C MET A 380 -9.54 11.71 8.65
N ALA A 381 -10.53 12.60 8.56
CA ALA A 381 -11.14 13.24 9.73
C ALA A 381 -11.89 12.26 10.63
N ALA A 382 -12.42 11.17 10.06
CA ALA A 382 -13.17 10.15 10.79
C ALA A 382 -12.27 9.09 11.43
N LEU A 383 -11.23 8.63 10.72
CA LEU A 383 -10.45 7.42 11.06
C LEU A 383 -8.97 7.70 11.38
N GLY A 384 -8.51 8.94 11.20
CA GLY A 384 -7.10 9.30 11.37
C GLY A 384 -6.25 8.94 10.16
N LEU A 385 -4.92 8.86 10.38
CA LEU A 385 -3.94 8.75 9.31
C LEU A 385 -3.38 7.33 9.10
N ARG A 386 -3.91 6.32 9.80
CA ARG A 386 -3.38 4.95 9.76
C ARG A 386 -4.44 3.89 9.45
N THR A 387 -5.68 4.30 9.25
CA THR A 387 -6.81 3.41 8.98
C THR A 387 -7.55 3.89 7.74
N ALA A 388 -7.73 3.00 6.77
CA ALA A 388 -8.51 3.28 5.57
C ALA A 388 -10.00 3.09 5.81
N ALA A 389 -10.85 3.89 5.15
CA ALA A 389 -12.28 3.64 5.14
C ALA A 389 -12.63 2.61 4.08
N LEU A 390 -13.51 1.67 4.44
CA LEU A 390 -13.95 0.58 3.57
C LEU A 390 -15.48 0.64 3.40
N LEU A 391 -15.93 0.82 2.17
CA LEU A 391 -17.34 0.92 1.81
C LEU A 391 -17.69 -0.14 0.77
N GLY A 392 -18.96 -0.53 0.66
CA GLY A 392 -19.38 -1.50 -0.37
C GLY A 392 -20.18 -2.66 0.20
N ASP A 393 -20.22 -3.77 -0.56
CA ASP A 393 -20.94 -4.97 -0.20
C ASP A 393 -20.30 -5.70 0.98
N GLU A 394 -21.11 -6.25 1.87
CA GLU A 394 -20.66 -6.81 3.16
C GLU A 394 -19.63 -7.92 2.97
N GLU A 395 -19.91 -8.90 2.11
CA GLU A 395 -19.01 -10.02 1.86
C GLU A 395 -17.65 -9.57 1.31
N VAL A 396 -17.67 -8.58 0.39
CA VAL A 396 -16.43 -8.03 -0.19
C VAL A 396 -15.63 -7.28 0.88
N ARG A 397 -16.30 -6.49 1.73
CA ARG A 397 -15.64 -5.78 2.85
C ARG A 397 -14.99 -6.73 3.85
N GLU A 398 -15.67 -7.83 4.21
CA GLU A 398 -15.12 -8.85 5.10
C GLU A 398 -13.84 -9.49 4.52
N ARG A 399 -13.85 -9.80 3.22
CA ARG A 399 -12.65 -10.32 2.52
C ARG A 399 -11.51 -9.30 2.48
N VAL A 400 -11.80 -8.02 2.22
CA VAL A 400 -10.79 -6.95 2.25
C VAL A 400 -10.22 -6.78 3.65
N GLN A 401 -11.06 -6.81 4.70
CA GLN A 401 -10.57 -6.73 6.08
C GLN A 401 -9.64 -7.90 6.46
N ALA A 402 -10.00 -9.12 6.06
CA ALA A 402 -9.15 -10.29 6.29
C ALA A 402 -7.81 -10.18 5.54
N ALA A 403 -7.84 -9.75 4.26
CA ALA A 403 -6.65 -9.52 3.46
C ALA A 403 -5.76 -8.42 4.05
N GLY A 404 -6.36 -7.31 4.50
CA GLY A 404 -5.66 -6.21 5.16
C GLY A 404 -5.03 -6.62 6.47
N ALA A 405 -5.73 -7.40 7.30
CA ALA A 405 -5.19 -7.93 8.55
C ALA A 405 -3.94 -8.79 8.27
N SER A 406 -3.97 -9.68 7.27
CA SER A 406 -2.79 -10.46 6.87
C SER A 406 -1.63 -9.58 6.38
N ALA A 407 -1.93 -8.44 5.74
CA ALA A 407 -0.93 -7.47 5.28
C ALA A 407 -0.40 -6.55 6.41
N GLY A 408 -1.05 -6.50 7.58
CA GLY A 408 -0.77 -5.51 8.63
C GLY A 408 -1.35 -4.12 8.33
N GLU A 409 -2.38 -4.04 7.48
CA GLU A 409 -3.03 -2.81 7.04
C GLU A 409 -4.46 -2.71 7.62
N ALA A 410 -4.76 -1.59 8.27
CA ALA A 410 -6.02 -1.42 8.99
C ALA A 410 -7.13 -0.83 8.11
N TYR A 411 -8.27 -1.51 8.05
CA TYR A 411 -9.47 -1.07 7.36
C TYR A 411 -10.67 -1.02 8.31
N TRP A 412 -11.47 0.05 8.22
CA TRP A 412 -12.68 0.19 9.01
C TRP A 412 -13.93 0.27 8.11
N PRO A 413 -14.89 -0.67 8.27
CA PRO A 413 -16.13 -0.66 7.49
C PRO A 413 -16.98 0.56 7.83
N MET A 414 -17.40 1.28 6.79
CA MET A 414 -18.31 2.41 6.91
C MET A 414 -19.65 2.09 6.24
N PRO A 415 -20.79 2.62 6.74
CA PRO A 415 -22.09 2.36 6.16
C PRO A 415 -22.29 3.11 4.84
N LEU A 416 -23.07 2.55 3.93
CA LEU A 416 -23.61 3.22 2.73
C LEU A 416 -25.09 3.57 2.95
N GLU A 417 -25.33 4.65 3.67
CA GLU A 417 -26.69 5.08 4.08
C GLU A 417 -27.48 5.67 2.90
N SER A 418 -28.53 4.96 2.46
CA SER A 418 -29.29 5.29 1.28
C SER A 418 -29.94 6.69 1.28
N TYR A 419 -30.26 7.25 2.47
CA TYR A 419 -30.81 8.60 2.58
C TYR A 419 -29.83 9.69 2.08
N LEU A 420 -28.52 9.43 2.13
CA LEU A 420 -27.51 10.37 1.66
C LEU A 420 -27.45 10.46 0.13
N ARG A 421 -27.89 9.41 -0.59
CA ARG A 421 -27.91 9.37 -2.06
C ARG A 421 -28.68 10.55 -2.65
N LYS A 422 -29.79 10.93 -2.00
CA LYS A 422 -30.61 12.08 -2.43
C LYS A 422 -29.82 13.39 -2.47
N SER A 423 -28.75 13.52 -1.68
CA SER A 423 -27.91 14.71 -1.70
C SER A 423 -27.08 14.86 -2.98
N LEU A 424 -26.99 13.81 -3.77
CA LEU A 424 -26.31 13.78 -5.07
C LEU A 424 -27.24 14.08 -6.26
N ASP A 425 -28.55 14.28 -6.04
CA ASP A 425 -29.48 14.62 -7.12
C ASP A 425 -29.14 15.99 -7.71
N SER A 426 -29.08 16.08 -9.04
CA SER A 426 -28.91 17.34 -9.78
C SER A 426 -30.23 17.84 -10.34
N GLN A 427 -30.30 19.13 -10.68
CA GLN A 427 -31.42 19.72 -11.40
C GLN A 427 -31.22 19.75 -12.92
N VAL A 428 -29.98 19.50 -13.37
CA VAL A 428 -29.55 19.67 -14.78
C VAL A 428 -28.87 18.43 -15.36
N ALA A 429 -28.52 17.46 -14.53
CA ALA A 429 -27.84 16.21 -14.90
C ALA A 429 -28.46 15.04 -14.11
N ASP A 430 -28.06 13.82 -14.39
CA ASP A 430 -28.52 12.63 -13.66
C ASP A 430 -28.05 12.62 -12.22
N ILE A 431 -26.81 13.11 -11.99
CA ILE A 431 -26.17 13.17 -10.68
C ILE A 431 -25.20 14.36 -10.61
N LYS A 432 -24.82 14.81 -9.43
CA LYS A 432 -23.74 15.78 -9.24
C LYS A 432 -22.58 15.21 -8.43
N ASN A 433 -21.36 15.74 -8.65
CA ASN A 433 -20.16 15.18 -8.07
C ASN A 433 -19.95 15.42 -6.59
N ILE A 434 -20.74 16.26 -5.94
CA ILE A 434 -20.69 16.50 -4.48
C ILE A 434 -22.06 16.38 -3.85
N GLY A 435 -22.10 15.82 -2.64
CA GLY A 435 -23.30 15.74 -1.80
C GLY A 435 -23.29 16.76 -0.68
N SER A 436 -23.93 16.40 0.43
CA SER A 436 -23.93 17.17 1.67
C SER A 436 -22.50 17.32 2.24
N ARG A 437 -22.24 18.42 2.93
CA ARG A 437 -20.98 18.61 3.70
C ARG A 437 -20.73 17.49 4.72
N PHE A 438 -21.79 16.96 5.32
CA PHE A 438 -21.70 15.86 6.29
C PHE A 438 -21.76 14.51 5.59
N GLY A 439 -20.98 13.55 6.09
CA GLY A 439 -20.88 12.23 5.47
C GLY A 439 -20.13 12.23 4.13
N GLY A 440 -19.12 13.08 3.96
CA GLY A 440 -18.39 13.26 2.70
C GLY A 440 -17.81 11.96 2.13
N ALA A 441 -17.22 11.08 2.97
CA ALA A 441 -16.74 9.78 2.53
C ALA A 441 -17.89 8.87 2.06
N LEU A 442 -19.02 8.88 2.78
CA LEU A 442 -20.20 8.07 2.43
C LEU A 442 -20.83 8.52 1.11
N THR A 443 -20.95 9.85 0.90
CA THR A 443 -21.49 10.38 -0.36
C THR A 443 -20.53 10.14 -1.54
N ALA A 444 -19.22 10.11 -1.30
CA ALA A 444 -18.24 9.72 -2.31
C ALA A 444 -18.41 8.25 -2.72
N GLY A 445 -18.51 7.34 -1.75
CA GLY A 445 -18.77 5.93 -2.01
C GLY A 445 -20.12 5.70 -2.71
N LEU A 446 -21.19 6.43 -2.32
CA LEU A 446 -22.48 6.36 -2.99
C LEU A 446 -22.41 6.87 -4.43
N PHE A 447 -21.59 7.90 -4.72
CA PHE A 447 -21.37 8.36 -6.08
C PHE A 447 -20.69 7.27 -6.93
N LEU A 448 -19.61 6.64 -6.43
CA LEU A 448 -18.92 5.58 -7.15
C LEU A 448 -19.80 4.36 -7.40
N LYS A 449 -20.65 4.00 -6.44
CA LYS A 449 -21.60 2.88 -6.58
C LYS A 449 -22.55 3.02 -7.76
N GLU A 450 -22.92 4.24 -8.18
CA GLU A 450 -23.82 4.46 -9.33
C GLU A 450 -23.22 3.92 -10.65
N PHE A 451 -21.90 3.81 -10.74
CA PHE A 451 -21.17 3.38 -11.94
C PHE A 451 -20.78 1.90 -11.93
N VAL A 452 -21.07 1.19 -10.83
CA VAL A 452 -20.87 -0.27 -10.73
C VAL A 452 -21.99 -0.98 -11.49
N GLY A 453 -21.61 -1.91 -12.38
CA GLY A 453 -22.55 -2.71 -13.16
C GLY A 453 -23.49 -3.54 -12.27
N GLU A 454 -24.73 -3.70 -12.71
CA GLU A 454 -25.75 -4.43 -11.95
C GLU A 454 -25.29 -5.87 -11.62
N GLY A 455 -25.38 -6.23 -10.35
CA GLY A 455 -25.05 -7.56 -9.85
C GLY A 455 -23.57 -7.86 -9.67
N ILE A 456 -22.66 -6.90 -9.91
CA ILE A 456 -21.24 -7.07 -9.67
C ILE A 456 -20.93 -6.71 -8.20
N PRO A 457 -20.35 -7.62 -7.39
CA PRO A 457 -19.89 -7.33 -6.05
C PRO A 457 -18.81 -6.23 -6.07
N TRP A 458 -18.86 -5.30 -5.10
CA TRP A 458 -17.99 -4.14 -5.13
C TRP A 458 -17.59 -3.66 -3.73
N ALA A 459 -16.38 -3.14 -3.62
CA ALA A 459 -15.97 -2.31 -2.48
C ALA A 459 -15.02 -1.18 -2.90
N HIS A 460 -15.13 -0.05 -2.16
CA HIS A 460 -14.29 1.13 -2.24
C HIS A 460 -13.37 1.21 -1.02
N LEU A 461 -12.07 1.40 -1.28
CA LEU A 461 -11.02 1.58 -0.31
C LEU A 461 -10.56 3.05 -0.34
N ASP A 462 -11.00 3.85 0.64
CA ASP A 462 -10.53 5.24 0.78
C ASP A 462 -9.28 5.27 1.65
N ILE A 463 -8.14 5.33 0.98
CA ILE A 463 -6.80 5.31 1.58
C ILE A 463 -6.21 6.71 1.79
N ALA A 464 -7.02 7.78 1.75
CA ALA A 464 -6.54 9.14 1.89
C ALA A 464 -5.71 9.37 3.18
N GLY A 465 -6.05 8.66 4.27
CA GLY A 465 -5.30 8.72 5.52
C GLY A 465 -3.95 7.99 5.44
N PRO A 466 -3.94 6.67 5.21
CA PRO A 466 -2.74 5.85 5.35
C PRO A 466 -1.79 5.88 4.14
N ALA A 467 -2.18 6.42 2.98
CA ALA A 467 -1.36 6.39 1.76
C ALA A 467 -0.08 7.24 1.83
N PHE A 468 -0.06 8.26 2.70
CA PHE A 468 1.06 9.21 2.78
C PHE A 468 1.33 9.63 4.23
N ASN A 469 2.58 9.48 4.69
CA ASN A 469 3.01 9.82 6.05
C ASN A 469 3.80 11.13 6.06
N GLU A 470 3.20 12.21 6.54
CA GLU A 470 3.87 13.51 6.71
C GLU A 470 4.69 13.59 8.01
N GLU A 471 4.47 12.66 8.93
CA GLU A 471 5.12 12.61 10.25
C GLU A 471 6.46 11.84 10.21
N ALA A 472 7.05 11.63 11.37
CA ALA A 472 8.24 10.79 11.50
C ALA A 472 7.93 9.33 11.11
N PRO A 473 8.90 8.58 10.54
CA PRO A 473 8.74 7.16 10.27
C PRO A 473 8.43 6.37 11.55
N TYR A 474 7.67 5.29 11.40
CA TYR A 474 7.34 4.38 12.51
C TYR A 474 7.22 2.93 11.99
N GLY A 475 7.58 1.95 12.80
CA GLY A 475 7.60 0.54 12.38
C GLY A 475 8.32 0.38 11.04
N TYR A 476 7.64 -0.21 10.08
CA TYR A 476 8.07 -0.33 8.69
C TYR A 476 7.54 0.80 7.78
N THR A 477 6.79 1.75 8.32
CA THR A 477 6.22 2.85 7.53
C THR A 477 7.22 3.99 7.40
N PRO A 478 7.66 4.35 6.19
CA PRO A 478 8.57 5.47 5.96
C PRO A 478 7.85 6.82 6.08
N LYS A 479 8.60 7.90 5.94
CA LYS A 479 8.04 9.19 5.61
C LYS A 479 7.61 9.21 4.14
N GLU A 480 6.59 10.01 3.80
CA GLU A 480 5.99 10.16 2.48
C GLU A 480 5.19 8.93 2.03
N GLY A 481 5.33 8.42 0.81
CA GLY A 481 4.56 7.31 0.27
C GLY A 481 4.71 6.04 1.11
N THR A 482 3.57 5.44 1.52
CA THR A 482 3.55 4.27 2.39
C THR A 482 3.40 2.95 1.64
N GLY A 483 2.89 3.00 0.40
CA GLY A 483 2.52 1.82 -0.38
C GLY A 483 1.27 1.10 0.13
N PHE A 484 0.52 1.73 1.05
CA PHE A 484 -0.69 1.16 1.64
C PHE A 484 -1.70 0.71 0.59
N GLY A 485 -2.22 -0.48 0.78
CA GLY A 485 -3.19 -1.14 -0.09
C GLY A 485 -2.56 -2.16 -1.05
N THR A 486 -1.28 -2.06 -1.42
CA THR A 486 -0.65 -2.98 -2.36
C THR A 486 -0.72 -4.42 -1.87
N ALA A 487 -0.20 -4.71 -0.68
CA ALA A 487 -0.23 -6.06 -0.10
C ALA A 487 -1.67 -6.54 0.18
N THR A 488 -2.56 -5.65 0.63
CA THR A 488 -3.99 -5.98 0.80
C THR A 488 -4.63 -6.44 -0.50
N LEU A 489 -4.39 -5.73 -1.62
CA LEU A 489 -4.96 -6.09 -2.92
C LEU A 489 -4.46 -7.47 -3.38
N VAL A 490 -3.18 -7.80 -3.20
CA VAL A 490 -2.63 -9.11 -3.54
C VAL A 490 -3.26 -10.21 -2.69
N ASN A 491 -3.32 -10.06 -1.37
CA ASN A 491 -3.95 -11.01 -0.47
C ASN A 491 -5.44 -11.20 -0.78
N PHE A 492 -6.13 -10.12 -1.16
CA PHE A 492 -7.52 -10.19 -1.61
C PHE A 492 -7.66 -11.01 -2.89
N ILE A 493 -6.82 -10.76 -3.90
CA ILE A 493 -6.80 -11.54 -5.15
C ILE A 493 -6.57 -13.03 -4.85
N GLN A 494 -5.59 -13.35 -4.02
CA GLN A 494 -5.28 -14.74 -3.61
C GLN A 494 -6.46 -15.42 -2.91
N SER A 495 -7.33 -14.68 -2.23
CA SER A 495 -8.53 -15.24 -1.60
C SER A 495 -9.54 -15.83 -2.59
N TYR A 496 -9.46 -15.47 -3.87
CA TYR A 496 -10.25 -16.02 -4.97
C TYR A 496 -9.59 -17.25 -5.65
N ALA A 497 -8.36 -17.56 -5.25
CA ALA A 497 -7.64 -18.74 -5.74
C ALA A 497 -8.06 -20.06 -5.04
N LYS A 498 -8.83 -19.98 -3.95
CA LYS A 498 -9.24 -21.11 -3.10
C LYS A 498 -10.48 -21.83 -3.62
#